data_ee2a8c455d2d6622d0db0465b6085a33
#
_entry.id   ee2a8c455d2d6622d0db0465b6085a33
#
_cell.length_a   1.000
_cell.length_b   1.000
_cell.length_c   1.000
_cell.angle_alpha   90.00
_cell.angle_beta   90.00
_cell.angle_gamma   90.00
#
_symmetry.space_group_name_H-M   'P 1'
#
loop_
_entity.id
_entity.type
_entity.pdbx_description
1 polymer ?
#
loop_
_entity_poly.entity_id
_entity_poly.type
_entity_poly.pdbx_seq_one_letter_code
_entity_poly.pdbx_strand_id
1 'polypeptide(L)'
;MATKFPKFSQSLAQDPTTRRLWFGIATAHDFEVHDGMTEEKLYQKIFASHFGQLAIIFLWTSGNLFHVAWQGNFEQWGEDPLHIRPIAHTIWDPHFGQPAVEAFTRGGASAPVNIAYSGVYQWWYTIGMRTNNDLYNGSLFLLFVAGLFLFAGWLHLQPTFAPALSWFKNAESRLNHHLSGLLGTSSLAWTGHLVHVAIPESRGVHVRWDNFLTTLPHPAGLAPFFTGQWAVYAQNPDTASHIFGTSEGAGTAILTFLGGFHPQTESLWLTDMAHHHLAIAVLFIIAGHQYRTNFGIGHSMKEILEAHTPPAGGLGAGHKGLYDTLNNSLHFQLGLALASVGVATSLTAQHMYALPPYAFLAQDFTLSLIHISEPTRRRGI
;
A
#
# COMPACT_ATOMS: atom_id res chain seq x y z
N MET A 1 0.17 -37.00 -32.26
CA MET A 1 1.18 -35.94 -32.00
C MET A 1 1.20 -35.64 -30.53
N ALA A 2 2.34 -35.71 -29.86
CA ALA A 2 2.47 -35.29 -28.49
C ALA A 2 2.35 -33.75 -28.45
N THR A 3 1.44 -33.24 -27.67
CA THR A 3 1.28 -31.78 -27.47
C THR A 3 2.32 -31.27 -26.48
N LYS A 4 2.68 -30.00 -26.58
CA LYS A 4 3.64 -29.36 -25.66
C LYS A 4 2.99 -28.71 -24.43
N PHE A 5 1.67 -28.65 -24.38
CA PHE A 5 0.95 -28.05 -23.24
C PHE A 5 0.24 -29.14 -22.43
N PRO A 6 0.30 -29.13 -21.10
CA PRO A 6 1.12 -28.22 -20.28
C PRO A 6 2.60 -28.65 -20.30
N LYS A 7 3.51 -27.68 -20.39
CA LYS A 7 4.96 -27.90 -20.43
C LYS A 7 5.51 -28.54 -19.15
N PHE A 8 4.87 -28.29 -18.01
CA PHE A 8 5.30 -28.71 -16.67
C PHE A 8 4.78 -30.10 -16.25
N SER A 9 3.96 -30.74 -17.06
CA SER A 9 3.42 -32.07 -16.74
C SER A 9 3.33 -32.93 -18.01
N GLN A 10 4.21 -33.92 -18.14
CA GLN A 10 4.21 -34.81 -19.25
C GLN A 10 2.96 -35.72 -19.28
N SER A 11 2.47 -36.14 -18.11
CA SER A 11 1.26 -36.94 -18.00
C SER A 11 0.03 -36.24 -18.53
N LEU A 12 -0.12 -34.93 -18.22
CA LEU A 12 -1.20 -34.12 -18.77
C LEU A 12 -1.02 -33.84 -20.26
N ALA A 13 0.21 -33.60 -20.71
CA ALA A 13 0.52 -33.35 -22.12
C ALA A 13 0.20 -34.55 -23.04
N GLN A 14 0.16 -35.75 -22.48
CA GLN A 14 -0.18 -36.98 -23.17
C GLN A 14 -1.67 -37.32 -23.16
N ASP A 15 -2.48 -36.59 -22.40
CA ASP A 15 -3.93 -36.77 -22.37
C ASP A 15 -4.53 -36.30 -23.70
N PRO A 16 -5.19 -37.18 -24.48
CA PRO A 16 -5.74 -36.82 -25.77
C PRO A 16 -7.06 -36.05 -25.67
N THR A 17 -7.63 -35.92 -24.47
CA THR A 17 -8.92 -35.25 -24.23
C THR A 17 -8.78 -33.78 -23.93
N THR A 18 -9.90 -33.07 -23.91
CA THR A 18 -9.92 -31.64 -23.51
C THR A 18 -9.56 -31.43 -22.03
N ARG A 19 -9.60 -32.49 -21.21
CA ARG A 19 -9.15 -32.46 -19.82
C ARG A 19 -7.71 -31.93 -19.69
N ARG A 20 -6.85 -32.21 -20.66
CA ARG A 20 -5.47 -31.71 -20.72
C ARG A 20 -5.41 -30.20 -20.60
N LEU A 21 -6.28 -29.48 -21.29
CA LEU A 21 -6.36 -28.03 -21.27
C LEU A 21 -6.83 -27.50 -19.89
N TRP A 22 -7.92 -28.09 -19.40
CA TRP A 22 -8.50 -27.67 -18.12
C TRP A 22 -7.56 -27.93 -16.95
N PHE A 23 -6.98 -29.11 -16.88
CA PHE A 23 -6.06 -29.48 -15.82
C PHE A 23 -4.71 -28.76 -15.94
N GLY A 24 -4.27 -28.48 -17.17
CA GLY A 24 -3.08 -27.69 -17.42
C GLY A 24 -3.21 -26.25 -16.91
N ILE A 25 -4.38 -25.65 -17.05
CA ILE A 25 -4.66 -24.30 -16.49
C ILE A 25 -4.78 -24.38 -14.95
N ALA A 26 -5.54 -25.34 -14.43
CA ALA A 26 -5.81 -25.47 -13.00
C ALA A 26 -4.55 -25.73 -12.16
N THR A 27 -3.56 -26.43 -12.71
CA THR A 27 -2.34 -26.83 -11.99
C THR A 27 -1.11 -26.02 -12.35
N ALA A 28 -1.27 -24.93 -13.11
CA ALA A 28 -0.16 -24.09 -13.56
C ALA A 28 0.66 -23.47 -12.40
N HIS A 29 0.03 -23.19 -11.27
CA HIS A 29 0.69 -22.62 -10.10
C HIS A 29 1.06 -23.63 -9.01
N ASP A 30 0.80 -24.92 -9.23
CA ASP A 30 1.21 -26.02 -8.34
C ASP A 30 2.68 -26.40 -8.57
N PHE A 31 3.58 -25.47 -8.33
CA PHE A 31 4.99 -25.61 -8.70
C PHE A 31 5.67 -26.83 -8.08
N GLU A 32 5.27 -27.21 -6.87
CA GLU A 32 5.87 -28.31 -6.12
C GLU A 32 5.74 -29.66 -6.84
N VAL A 33 4.67 -29.85 -7.63
CA VAL A 33 4.37 -31.11 -8.33
C VAL A 33 4.79 -31.09 -9.80
N HIS A 34 5.37 -30.01 -10.28
CA HIS A 34 5.81 -29.91 -11.66
C HIS A 34 6.99 -30.83 -11.95
N ASP A 35 7.04 -31.37 -13.17
CA ASP A 35 8.11 -32.27 -13.60
C ASP A 35 9.47 -31.58 -13.49
N GLY A 36 10.46 -32.30 -12.90
CA GLY A 36 11.82 -31.78 -12.74
C GLY A 36 12.01 -30.63 -11.77
N MET A 37 11.02 -30.38 -10.91
CA MET A 37 11.12 -29.33 -9.89
C MET A 37 12.14 -29.72 -8.81
N THR A 38 13.05 -28.79 -8.52
CA THR A 38 13.99 -28.87 -7.40
C THR A 38 13.61 -27.78 -6.38
N GLU A 39 14.10 -27.91 -5.15
CA GLU A 39 13.83 -26.92 -4.11
C GLU A 39 14.32 -25.52 -4.52
N GLU A 40 15.51 -25.42 -5.09
CA GLU A 40 16.07 -24.14 -5.55
C GLU A 40 15.23 -23.52 -6.66
N LYS A 41 14.81 -24.29 -7.66
CA LYS A 41 13.94 -23.82 -8.72
C LYS A 41 12.55 -23.40 -8.21
N LEU A 42 12.03 -24.10 -7.21
CA LEU A 42 10.77 -23.78 -6.58
C LEU A 42 10.81 -22.36 -5.96
N TYR A 43 11.83 -22.10 -5.14
CA TYR A 43 12.01 -20.78 -4.52
C TYR A 43 12.21 -19.69 -5.55
N GLN A 44 13.03 -19.92 -6.58
CA GLN A 44 13.27 -18.94 -7.64
C GLN A 44 11.98 -18.64 -8.42
N LYS A 45 11.16 -19.63 -8.70
CA LYS A 45 9.90 -19.44 -9.43
C LYS A 45 8.87 -18.68 -8.61
N ILE A 46 8.80 -18.93 -7.31
CA ILE A 46 7.96 -18.16 -6.38
C ILE A 46 8.43 -16.70 -6.32
N PHE A 47 9.72 -16.47 -6.22
CA PHE A 47 10.31 -15.13 -6.20
C PHE A 47 9.96 -14.35 -7.47
N ALA A 48 10.14 -14.93 -8.64
CA ALA A 48 9.77 -14.32 -9.91
C ALA A 48 8.26 -14.05 -10.00
N SER A 49 7.43 -14.95 -9.48
CA SER A 49 5.97 -14.78 -9.43
C SER A 49 5.57 -13.61 -8.54
N HIS A 50 6.28 -13.37 -7.43
CA HIS A 50 6.06 -12.19 -6.59
C HIS A 50 6.38 -10.89 -7.32
N PHE A 51 7.44 -10.84 -8.14
CA PHE A 51 7.70 -9.70 -9.02
C PHE A 51 6.55 -9.48 -10.00
N GLY A 52 6.01 -10.54 -10.58
CA GLY A 52 4.85 -10.47 -11.46
C GLY A 52 3.60 -9.91 -10.76
N GLN A 53 3.36 -10.35 -9.52
CA GLN A 53 2.24 -9.83 -8.72
C GLN A 53 2.40 -8.34 -8.41
N LEU A 54 3.59 -7.90 -8.04
CA LEU A 54 3.86 -6.49 -7.81
C LEU A 54 3.66 -5.67 -9.10
N ALA A 55 4.11 -6.19 -10.24
CA ALA A 55 3.90 -5.53 -11.52
C ALA A 55 2.39 -5.34 -11.81
N ILE A 56 1.57 -6.35 -11.57
CA ILE A 56 0.11 -6.28 -11.74
C ILE A 56 -0.50 -5.21 -10.83
N ILE A 57 -0.10 -5.18 -9.56
CA ILE A 57 -0.60 -4.18 -8.60
C ILE A 57 -0.26 -2.75 -9.07
N PHE A 58 0.96 -2.52 -9.53
CA PHE A 58 1.38 -1.21 -10.02
C PHE A 58 0.72 -0.83 -11.34
N LEU A 59 0.48 -1.79 -12.25
CA LEU A 59 -0.32 -1.56 -13.45
C LEU A 59 -1.76 -1.19 -13.13
N TRP A 60 -2.37 -1.88 -12.19
CA TRP A 60 -3.72 -1.58 -11.71
C TRP A 60 -3.81 -0.16 -11.15
N THR A 61 -2.89 0.21 -10.27
CA THR A 61 -2.87 1.54 -9.64
C THR A 61 -2.61 2.64 -10.68
N SER A 62 -1.69 2.38 -11.62
CA SER A 62 -1.43 3.26 -12.75
C SER A 62 -2.68 3.48 -13.60
N GLY A 63 -3.43 2.42 -13.87
CA GLY A 63 -4.68 2.48 -14.62
C GLY A 63 -5.75 3.32 -13.91
N ASN A 64 -5.86 3.20 -12.61
CA ASN A 64 -6.78 4.03 -11.81
C ASN A 64 -6.44 5.52 -11.94
N LEU A 65 -5.17 5.87 -11.76
CA LEU A 65 -4.70 7.25 -11.92
C LEU A 65 -4.93 7.78 -13.33
N PHE A 66 -4.64 6.96 -14.34
CA PHE A 66 -4.82 7.33 -15.74
C PHE A 66 -6.28 7.59 -16.08
N HIS A 67 -7.19 6.71 -15.71
CA HIS A 67 -8.62 6.85 -16.02
C HIS A 67 -9.24 8.04 -15.30
N VAL A 68 -8.87 8.29 -14.05
CA VAL A 68 -9.35 9.48 -13.33
C VAL A 68 -8.80 10.76 -13.95
N ALA A 69 -7.52 10.79 -14.33
CA ALA A 69 -6.93 11.96 -14.99
C ALA A 69 -7.60 12.26 -16.33
N TRP A 70 -7.92 11.21 -17.10
CA TRP A 70 -8.50 11.34 -18.43
C TRP A 70 -10.01 11.53 -18.43
N GLN A 71 -10.73 10.73 -17.65
CA GLN A 71 -12.19 10.58 -17.73
C GLN A 71 -12.91 11.05 -16.47
N GLY A 72 -12.17 11.35 -15.41
CA GLY A 72 -12.70 11.80 -14.15
C GLY A 72 -12.93 13.31 -14.08
N ASN A 73 -13.32 13.76 -12.89
CA ASN A 73 -13.61 15.16 -12.58
C ASN A 73 -12.83 15.62 -11.33
N PHE A 74 -11.56 15.19 -11.20
CA PHE A 74 -10.75 15.39 -10.00
C PHE A 74 -10.58 16.87 -9.62
N GLU A 75 -10.29 17.72 -10.61
CA GLU A 75 -10.10 19.16 -10.37
C GLU A 75 -11.40 19.85 -9.93
N GLN A 76 -12.52 19.54 -10.58
CA GLN A 76 -13.83 20.07 -10.22
C GLN A 76 -14.27 19.58 -8.84
N TRP A 77 -14.02 18.29 -8.56
CA TRP A 77 -14.31 17.71 -7.25
C TRP A 77 -13.50 18.40 -6.14
N GLY A 78 -12.23 18.73 -6.39
CA GLY A 78 -11.38 19.42 -5.42
C GLY A 78 -11.89 20.81 -5.04
N GLU A 79 -12.65 21.47 -5.91
CA GLU A 79 -13.27 22.77 -5.63
C GLU A 79 -14.53 22.68 -4.76
N ASP A 80 -15.25 21.55 -4.83
CA ASP A 80 -16.45 21.31 -4.03
C ASP A 80 -16.57 19.82 -3.65
N PRO A 81 -15.75 19.34 -2.70
CA PRO A 81 -15.71 17.92 -2.35
C PRO A 81 -16.98 17.36 -1.72
N LEU A 82 -17.82 18.24 -1.15
CA LEU A 82 -19.05 17.84 -0.46
C LEU A 82 -20.22 17.60 -1.41
N HIS A 83 -20.24 18.23 -2.58
CA HIS A 83 -21.39 18.21 -3.48
C HIS A 83 -21.12 17.53 -4.81
N ILE A 84 -19.87 17.53 -5.30
CA ILE A 84 -19.51 16.89 -6.56
C ILE A 84 -19.24 15.42 -6.33
N ARG A 85 -19.87 14.56 -7.13
CA ARG A 85 -19.67 13.11 -7.07
C ARG A 85 -18.43 12.72 -7.87
N PRO A 86 -17.48 11.98 -7.28
CA PRO A 86 -16.28 11.52 -7.98
C PRO A 86 -16.61 10.60 -9.14
N ILE A 87 -15.95 10.76 -10.27
CA ILE A 87 -16.11 9.93 -11.47
C ILE A 87 -14.95 8.94 -11.57
N ALA A 88 -15.26 7.65 -11.76
CA ALA A 88 -14.27 6.60 -11.96
C ALA A 88 -13.76 6.56 -13.41
N HIS A 89 -14.64 6.31 -14.35
CA HIS A 89 -14.34 6.22 -15.77
C HIS A 89 -15.61 6.39 -16.61
N THR A 90 -15.45 6.58 -17.91
CA THR A 90 -16.57 6.60 -18.85
C THR A 90 -17.11 5.20 -19.12
N ILE A 91 -18.37 5.16 -19.55
CA ILE A 91 -19.04 3.95 -20.01
C ILE A 91 -19.08 3.97 -21.54
N TRP A 92 -18.58 2.91 -22.14
CA TRP A 92 -18.70 2.69 -23.57
C TRP A 92 -19.42 1.37 -23.82
N ASP A 93 -20.76 1.47 -23.91
CA ASP A 93 -21.64 0.34 -24.17
C ASP A 93 -22.54 0.68 -25.35
N PRO A 94 -22.34 0.05 -26.53
CA PRO A 94 -23.14 0.31 -27.73
C PRO A 94 -24.60 -0.12 -27.60
N HIS A 95 -24.94 -0.90 -26.57
CA HIS A 95 -26.33 -1.33 -26.33
C HIS A 95 -27.17 -0.28 -25.59
N PHE A 96 -26.55 0.78 -25.08
CA PHE A 96 -27.27 1.86 -24.40
C PHE A 96 -28.16 2.60 -25.37
N GLY A 97 -29.44 2.63 -25.06
CA GLY A 97 -30.38 3.59 -25.68
C GLY A 97 -30.34 4.96 -25.04
N GLN A 98 -31.05 5.91 -25.60
CA GLN A 98 -31.06 7.28 -25.10
C GLN A 98 -31.42 7.40 -23.60
N PRO A 99 -32.40 6.64 -23.05
CA PRO A 99 -32.68 6.70 -21.61
C PRO A 99 -31.52 6.29 -20.73
N ALA A 100 -30.74 5.29 -21.12
CA ALA A 100 -29.55 4.86 -20.37
C ALA A 100 -28.42 5.88 -20.46
N VAL A 101 -28.19 6.45 -21.66
CA VAL A 101 -27.19 7.51 -21.85
C VAL A 101 -27.51 8.71 -20.95
N GLU A 102 -28.76 9.14 -20.89
CA GLU A 102 -29.17 10.26 -20.03
C GLU A 102 -29.06 9.93 -18.55
N ALA A 103 -29.47 8.72 -18.14
CA ALA A 103 -29.43 8.29 -16.73
C ALA A 103 -28.01 8.20 -16.17
N PHE A 104 -27.04 7.81 -16.97
CA PHE A 104 -25.64 7.65 -16.56
C PHE A 104 -24.76 8.86 -16.88
N THR A 105 -25.28 9.88 -17.55
CA THR A 105 -24.59 11.16 -17.74
C THR A 105 -24.78 12.01 -16.51
N ARG A 106 -23.83 11.96 -15.61
CA ARG A 106 -23.91 12.53 -14.25
C ARG A 106 -22.54 13.00 -13.79
N GLY A 107 -22.46 13.64 -12.61
CA GLY A 107 -21.20 14.14 -12.07
C GLY A 107 -20.58 15.29 -12.85
N GLY A 108 -21.38 16.00 -13.68
CA GLY A 108 -20.88 17.08 -14.54
C GLY A 108 -20.24 16.60 -15.84
N ALA A 109 -20.28 15.29 -16.14
CA ALA A 109 -19.72 14.73 -17.37
C ALA A 109 -20.60 15.01 -18.58
N SER A 110 -19.99 14.97 -19.77
CA SER A 110 -20.68 15.11 -21.06
C SER A 110 -21.07 13.78 -21.70
N ALA A 111 -20.78 12.67 -21.04
CA ALA A 111 -21.04 11.31 -21.51
C ALA A 111 -21.39 10.39 -20.33
N PRO A 112 -21.94 9.19 -20.58
CA PRO A 112 -22.18 8.23 -19.52
C PRO A 112 -20.91 7.88 -18.73
N VAL A 113 -20.99 7.92 -17.42
CA VAL A 113 -19.87 7.65 -16.51
C VAL A 113 -20.29 6.77 -15.34
N ASN A 114 -19.31 6.06 -14.77
CA ASN A 114 -19.44 5.41 -13.48
C ASN A 114 -18.92 6.32 -12.38
N ILE A 115 -19.66 6.37 -11.28
CA ILE A 115 -19.27 7.12 -10.08
C ILE A 115 -18.22 6.30 -9.32
N ALA A 116 -17.18 6.96 -8.80
CA ALA A 116 -16.15 6.34 -7.99
C ALA A 116 -16.60 6.20 -6.53
N TYR A 117 -16.50 4.99 -5.98
CA TYR A 117 -16.80 4.67 -4.58
C TYR A 117 -15.59 4.10 -3.83
N SER A 118 -14.40 4.20 -4.41
CA SER A 118 -13.17 3.65 -3.84
C SER A 118 -12.46 4.56 -2.84
N GLY A 119 -12.84 5.83 -2.76
CA GLY A 119 -12.19 6.83 -1.91
C GLY A 119 -10.86 7.36 -2.45
N VAL A 120 -10.51 7.05 -3.69
CA VAL A 120 -9.22 7.50 -4.27
C VAL A 120 -9.14 9.02 -4.43
N TYR A 121 -10.25 9.72 -4.71
CA TYR A 121 -10.27 11.18 -4.79
C TYR A 121 -9.88 11.81 -3.46
N GLN A 122 -10.50 11.36 -2.37
CA GLN A 122 -10.20 11.82 -1.03
C GLN A 122 -8.76 11.52 -0.63
N TRP A 123 -8.29 10.31 -0.94
CA TRP A 123 -6.92 9.90 -0.69
C TRP A 123 -5.91 10.77 -1.44
N TRP A 124 -6.04 10.90 -2.75
CA TRP A 124 -5.09 11.65 -3.56
C TRP A 124 -5.09 13.15 -3.20
N TYR A 125 -6.27 13.71 -2.94
CA TYR A 125 -6.38 15.10 -2.50
C TYR A 125 -5.68 15.33 -1.15
N THR A 126 -5.85 14.41 -0.22
CA THR A 126 -5.23 14.48 1.11
C THR A 126 -3.70 14.45 1.03
N ILE A 127 -3.13 13.62 0.14
CA ILE A 127 -1.67 13.49 0.00
C ILE A 127 -1.02 14.59 -0.86
N GLY A 128 -1.82 15.51 -1.39
CA GLY A 128 -1.30 16.71 -2.06
C GLY A 128 -1.53 16.79 -3.56
N MET A 129 -2.18 15.82 -4.18
CA MET A 129 -2.53 15.90 -5.61
C MET A 129 -3.66 16.91 -5.82
N ARG A 130 -3.56 17.75 -6.86
CA ARG A 130 -4.53 18.83 -7.11
C ARG A 130 -5.02 18.87 -8.55
N THR A 131 -4.21 18.45 -9.51
CA THR A 131 -4.50 18.60 -10.94
C THR A 131 -4.53 17.24 -11.65
N ASN A 132 -5.19 17.21 -12.80
CA ASN A 132 -5.15 16.03 -13.68
C ASN A 132 -3.71 15.74 -14.16
N ASN A 133 -2.88 16.76 -14.26
CA ASN A 133 -1.47 16.57 -14.58
C ASN A 133 -0.72 15.81 -13.48
N ASP A 134 -1.02 16.06 -12.22
CA ASP A 134 -0.45 15.30 -11.10
C ASP A 134 -0.82 13.81 -11.19
N LEU A 135 -2.09 13.53 -11.49
CA LEU A 135 -2.59 12.17 -11.67
C LEU A 135 -1.93 11.47 -12.85
N TYR A 136 -1.83 12.16 -13.98
CA TYR A 136 -1.21 11.62 -15.19
C TYR A 136 0.27 11.30 -14.98
N ASN A 137 1.03 12.20 -14.38
CA ASN A 137 2.43 11.97 -14.04
C ASN A 137 2.59 10.80 -13.05
N GLY A 138 1.69 10.71 -12.08
CA GLY A 138 1.65 9.57 -11.16
C GLY A 138 1.38 8.25 -11.88
N SER A 139 0.48 8.24 -12.87
CA SER A 139 0.19 7.05 -13.66
C SER A 139 1.41 6.59 -14.46
N LEU A 140 2.12 7.52 -15.10
CA LEU A 140 3.33 7.22 -15.86
C LEU A 140 4.45 6.67 -14.96
N PHE A 141 4.63 7.26 -13.78
CA PHE A 141 5.62 6.80 -12.82
C PHE A 141 5.34 5.36 -12.37
N LEU A 142 4.10 5.05 -12.00
CA LEU A 142 3.72 3.69 -11.57
C LEU A 142 3.77 2.68 -12.72
N LEU A 143 3.47 3.10 -13.95
CA LEU A 143 3.63 2.27 -15.12
C LEU A 143 5.11 1.90 -15.35
N PHE A 144 6.00 2.86 -15.19
CA PHE A 144 7.45 2.63 -15.28
C PHE A 144 7.92 1.67 -14.18
N VAL A 145 7.47 1.85 -12.95
CA VAL A 145 7.80 0.95 -11.84
C VAL A 145 7.29 -0.47 -12.10
N ALA A 146 6.10 -0.62 -12.67
CA ALA A 146 5.58 -1.93 -13.08
C ALA A 146 6.51 -2.62 -14.10
N GLY A 147 7.02 -1.85 -15.06
CA GLY A 147 8.03 -2.33 -16.01
C GLY A 147 9.33 -2.77 -15.34
N LEU A 148 9.77 -2.04 -14.32
CA LEU A 148 10.94 -2.43 -13.52
C LEU A 148 10.72 -3.75 -12.78
N PHE A 149 9.52 -3.99 -12.23
CA PHE A 149 9.19 -5.27 -11.58
C PHE A 149 9.16 -6.43 -12.58
N LEU A 150 8.63 -6.22 -13.78
CA LEU A 150 8.66 -7.24 -14.83
C LEU A 150 10.09 -7.56 -15.23
N PHE A 151 10.92 -6.54 -15.40
CA PHE A 151 12.34 -6.73 -15.71
C PHE A 151 13.09 -7.45 -14.58
N ALA A 152 12.83 -7.07 -13.33
CA ALA A 152 13.46 -7.72 -12.18
C ALA A 152 13.08 -9.20 -12.08
N GLY A 153 11.82 -9.54 -12.33
CA GLY A 153 11.36 -10.92 -12.38
C GLY A 153 12.06 -11.75 -13.45
N TRP A 154 12.21 -11.16 -14.63
CA TRP A 154 12.97 -11.81 -15.72
C TRP A 154 14.45 -11.95 -15.36
N LEU A 155 15.08 -10.89 -14.83
CA LEU A 155 16.51 -10.88 -14.51
C LEU A 155 16.85 -11.94 -13.45
N HIS A 156 16.06 -12.07 -12.41
CA HIS A 156 16.33 -13.01 -11.32
C HIS A 156 15.97 -14.47 -11.65
N LEU A 157 15.52 -14.74 -12.86
CA LEU A 157 15.46 -16.10 -13.42
C LEU A 157 16.67 -16.44 -14.31
N GLN A 158 17.49 -15.46 -14.67
CA GLN A 158 18.70 -15.71 -15.45
C GLN A 158 19.73 -16.44 -14.58
N PRO A 159 20.47 -17.42 -15.11
CA PRO A 159 21.38 -18.25 -14.29
C PRO A 159 22.39 -17.45 -13.45
N THR A 160 22.91 -16.36 -13.99
CA THR A 160 23.90 -15.52 -13.31
C THR A 160 23.29 -14.70 -12.18
N PHE A 161 22.00 -14.36 -12.27
CA PHE A 161 21.29 -13.47 -11.34
C PHE A 161 20.22 -14.19 -10.51
N ALA A 162 20.09 -15.49 -10.68
CA ALA A 162 19.14 -16.29 -9.89
C ALA A 162 19.75 -16.53 -8.49
N PRO A 163 19.05 -16.15 -7.41
CA PRO A 163 19.55 -16.34 -6.07
C PRO A 163 19.66 -17.83 -5.72
N ALA A 164 20.71 -18.20 -5.00
CA ALA A 164 20.87 -19.58 -4.51
C ALA A 164 19.87 -19.87 -3.39
N LEU A 165 19.62 -21.16 -3.13
CA LEU A 165 18.69 -21.59 -2.09
C LEU A 165 19.04 -21.02 -0.71
N SER A 166 20.33 -20.92 -0.38
CA SER A 166 20.80 -20.37 0.88
C SER A 166 20.41 -18.90 1.08
N TRP A 167 20.32 -18.12 0.01
CA TRP A 167 19.85 -16.75 0.09
C TRP A 167 18.40 -16.68 0.55
N PHE A 168 17.53 -17.54 0.02
CA PHE A 168 16.13 -17.62 0.42
C PHE A 168 15.93 -18.07 1.87
N LYS A 169 16.87 -18.86 2.39
CA LYS A 169 16.81 -19.40 3.75
C LYS A 169 17.51 -18.54 4.80
N ASN A 170 18.04 -17.39 4.41
CA ASN A 170 18.63 -16.42 5.35
C ASN A 170 17.54 -15.56 5.98
N ALA A 171 16.90 -16.10 7.03
CA ALA A 171 15.76 -15.48 7.68
C ALA A 171 16.14 -14.20 8.45
N GLU A 172 17.29 -14.21 9.14
CA GLU A 172 17.76 -13.07 9.94
C GLU A 172 18.00 -11.84 9.07
N SER A 173 18.71 -12.00 7.96
CA SER A 173 18.95 -10.90 7.02
C SER A 173 17.65 -10.37 6.41
N ARG A 174 16.76 -11.27 6.01
CA ARG A 174 15.46 -10.86 5.43
C ARG A 174 14.63 -10.09 6.44
N LEU A 175 14.53 -10.52 7.68
CA LEU A 175 13.78 -9.81 8.72
C LEU A 175 14.41 -8.44 9.04
N ASN A 176 15.72 -8.36 9.18
CA ASN A 176 16.38 -7.08 9.40
C ASN A 176 16.10 -6.08 8.28
N HIS A 177 16.20 -6.51 7.03
CA HIS A 177 15.99 -5.64 5.87
C HIS A 177 14.52 -5.27 5.67
N HIS A 178 13.60 -6.18 5.93
CA HIS A 178 12.16 -5.89 5.79
C HIS A 178 11.64 -5.05 6.95
N LEU A 179 12.18 -5.15 8.14
CA LEU A 179 11.85 -4.26 9.25
C LEU A 179 12.45 -2.86 9.05
N SER A 180 13.75 -2.77 8.87
CA SER A 180 14.47 -1.50 8.76
C SER A 180 14.29 -0.84 7.39
N GLY A 181 14.54 -1.59 6.31
CA GLY A 181 14.55 -1.08 4.95
C GLY A 181 13.14 -0.91 4.35
N LEU A 182 12.28 -1.89 4.51
CA LEU A 182 10.94 -1.85 3.93
C LEU A 182 9.98 -1.06 4.82
N LEU A 183 9.78 -1.46 6.07
CA LEU A 183 8.84 -0.78 6.97
C LEU A 183 9.40 0.54 7.49
N GLY A 184 10.60 0.54 8.04
CA GLY A 184 11.18 1.72 8.68
C GLY A 184 11.50 2.84 7.70
N THR A 185 12.29 2.56 6.68
CA THR A 185 12.71 3.56 5.69
C THR A 185 11.53 4.07 4.86
N SER A 186 10.57 3.21 4.51
CA SER A 186 9.37 3.65 3.77
C SER A 186 8.47 4.54 4.63
N SER A 187 8.32 4.26 5.92
CA SER A 187 7.59 5.14 6.84
C SER A 187 8.29 6.48 7.01
N LEU A 188 9.62 6.49 7.05
CA LEU A 188 10.41 7.73 7.09
C LEU A 188 10.24 8.53 5.78
N ALA A 189 10.27 7.86 4.64
CA ALA A 189 10.04 8.50 3.34
C ALA A 189 8.63 9.09 3.23
N TRP A 190 7.63 8.38 3.77
CA TRP A 190 6.26 8.89 3.82
C TRP A 190 6.14 10.11 4.73
N THR A 191 6.82 10.12 5.87
CA THR A 191 6.93 11.31 6.72
C THR A 191 7.49 12.49 5.93
N GLY A 192 8.54 12.27 5.17
CA GLY A 192 9.12 13.30 4.31
C GLY A 192 8.12 13.86 3.29
N HIS A 193 7.35 12.98 2.66
CA HIS A 193 6.28 13.40 1.75
C HIS A 193 5.20 14.22 2.46
N LEU A 194 4.74 13.76 3.61
CA LEU A 194 3.72 14.48 4.38
C LEU A 194 4.21 15.88 4.77
N VAL A 195 5.44 15.99 5.28
CA VAL A 195 6.01 17.25 5.74
C VAL A 195 6.33 18.20 4.57
N HIS A 196 6.85 17.69 3.45
CA HIS A 196 7.29 18.51 2.33
C HIS A 196 6.20 18.82 1.31
N VAL A 197 5.19 17.98 1.17
CA VAL A 197 4.16 18.09 0.13
C VAL A 197 2.74 18.17 0.71
N ALA A 198 2.30 17.17 1.45
CA ALA A 198 0.89 17.07 1.85
C ALA A 198 0.46 18.19 2.81
N ILE A 199 1.25 18.47 3.84
CA ILE A 199 0.96 19.55 4.81
C ILE A 199 1.00 20.91 4.12
N PRO A 200 2.04 21.27 3.34
CA PRO A 200 2.02 22.53 2.59
C PRO A 200 0.82 22.65 1.65
N GLU A 201 0.46 21.62 0.92
CA GLU A 201 -0.71 21.64 0.03
C GLU A 201 -2.01 21.86 0.80
N SER A 202 -2.15 21.28 1.99
CA SER A 202 -3.31 21.50 2.86
C SER A 202 -3.44 22.96 3.33
N ARG A 203 -2.36 23.71 3.24
CA ARG A 203 -2.26 25.13 3.64
C ARG A 203 -2.21 26.10 2.45
N GLY A 204 -2.46 25.60 1.23
CA GLY A 204 -2.48 26.40 0.02
C GLY A 204 -1.10 26.66 -0.59
N VAL A 205 -0.07 25.99 -0.12
CA VAL A 205 1.29 26.08 -0.69
C VAL A 205 1.48 24.94 -1.69
N HIS A 206 1.63 25.31 -2.95
CA HIS A 206 1.79 24.35 -4.05
C HIS A 206 3.24 23.87 -4.14
N VAL A 207 3.48 22.59 -3.85
CA VAL A 207 4.83 21.99 -3.88
C VAL A 207 4.92 20.95 -4.98
N ARG A 208 5.88 21.16 -5.88
CA ARG A 208 6.17 20.27 -7.03
C ARG A 208 7.69 20.07 -7.16
N TRP A 209 8.09 19.22 -8.09
CA TRP A 209 9.50 18.91 -8.32
C TRP A 209 10.34 20.10 -8.71
N ASP A 210 9.74 21.15 -9.26
CA ASP A 210 10.42 22.39 -9.66
C ASP A 210 10.64 23.38 -8.52
N ASN A 211 9.96 23.24 -7.37
CA ASN A 211 10.07 24.18 -6.26
C ASN A 211 10.29 23.55 -4.89
N PHE A 212 10.31 22.21 -4.76
CA PHE A 212 10.40 21.59 -3.44
C PHE A 212 11.72 21.89 -2.71
N LEU A 213 12.82 22.09 -3.46
CA LEU A 213 14.13 22.38 -2.87
C LEU A 213 14.19 23.80 -2.23
N THR A 214 13.32 24.68 -2.66
CA THR A 214 13.27 26.06 -2.17
C THR A 214 12.08 26.34 -1.25
N THR A 215 11.22 25.36 -1.04
CA THR A 215 10.05 25.45 -0.17
C THR A 215 10.35 24.78 1.17
N LEU A 216 10.55 25.60 2.22
CA LEU A 216 10.81 25.09 3.58
C LEU A 216 9.52 24.55 4.21
N PRO A 217 9.53 23.30 4.74
CA PRO A 217 8.37 22.77 5.44
C PRO A 217 8.05 23.50 6.76
N HIS A 218 9.08 24.05 7.41
CA HIS A 218 8.93 24.77 8.66
C HIS A 218 9.82 26.02 8.64
N PRO A 219 9.34 27.15 9.16
CA PRO A 219 10.08 28.42 9.13
C PRO A 219 11.46 28.37 9.78
N ALA A 220 11.62 27.54 10.82
CA ALA A 220 12.91 27.38 11.51
C ALA A 220 13.88 26.41 10.81
N GLY A 221 13.46 25.77 9.72
CA GLY A 221 14.26 24.79 8.99
C GLY A 221 14.67 23.61 9.86
N LEU A 222 15.92 23.16 9.73
CA LEU A 222 16.47 22.03 10.48
C LEU A 222 17.12 22.41 11.82
N ALA A 223 17.21 23.68 12.15
CA ALA A 223 17.84 24.14 13.39
C ALA A 223 17.21 23.50 14.65
N PRO A 224 15.88 23.42 14.79
CA PRO A 224 15.27 22.74 15.94
C PRO A 224 15.62 21.25 16.03
N PHE A 225 15.76 20.58 14.91
CA PHE A 225 16.14 19.16 14.89
C PHE A 225 17.55 18.95 15.42
N PHE A 226 18.54 19.69 14.90
CA PHE A 226 19.95 19.50 15.29
C PHE A 226 20.30 20.06 16.66
N THR A 227 19.48 20.96 17.20
CA THR A 227 19.70 21.53 18.55
C THR A 227 18.87 20.85 19.64
N GLY A 228 18.12 19.80 19.31
CA GLY A 228 17.27 19.08 20.26
C GLY A 228 16.01 19.84 20.67
N GLN A 229 15.65 20.90 19.95
CA GLN A 229 14.47 21.72 20.22
C GLN A 229 13.26 21.22 19.41
N TRP A 230 12.99 19.95 19.44
CA TRP A 230 11.98 19.30 18.61
C TRP A 230 10.56 19.81 18.87
N ALA A 231 10.29 20.27 20.09
CA ALA A 231 8.98 20.85 20.44
C ALA A 231 8.60 22.06 19.59
N VAL A 232 9.57 22.74 18.98
CA VAL A 232 9.31 23.83 18.04
C VAL A 232 8.47 23.38 16.85
N TYR A 233 8.64 22.16 16.39
CA TYR A 233 7.89 21.59 15.27
C TYR A 233 6.41 21.32 15.59
N ALA A 234 6.03 21.32 16.87
CA ALA A 234 4.65 21.17 17.31
C ALA A 234 3.94 22.50 17.61
N GLN A 235 4.67 23.60 17.60
CA GLN A 235 4.13 24.92 17.91
C GLN A 235 3.30 25.48 16.77
N ASN A 236 2.23 26.21 17.11
CA ASN A 236 1.33 26.86 16.16
C ASN A 236 0.71 25.88 15.15
N PRO A 237 -0.08 24.91 15.61
CA PRO A 237 -0.80 24.01 14.71
C PRO A 237 -1.91 24.73 13.94
N ASP A 238 -2.46 24.08 12.93
CA ASP A 238 -3.67 24.55 12.26
C ASP A 238 -4.79 24.75 13.30
N THR A 239 -5.56 25.81 13.12
CA THR A 239 -6.67 26.14 14.03
C THR A 239 -7.95 25.39 13.65
N ALA A 240 -8.94 25.43 14.55
CA ALA A 240 -10.26 24.84 14.29
C ALA A 240 -10.99 25.50 13.11
N SER A 241 -10.60 26.72 12.72
CA SER A 241 -11.15 27.45 11.58
C SER A 241 -10.37 27.25 10.28
N HIS A 242 -9.38 26.35 10.27
CA HIS A 242 -8.60 26.07 9.06
C HIS A 242 -9.48 25.55 7.94
N ILE A 243 -9.36 26.17 6.77
CA ILE A 243 -10.00 25.72 5.53
C ILE A 243 -8.97 24.93 4.73
N PHE A 244 -9.20 23.64 4.59
CA PHE A 244 -8.28 22.70 3.96
C PHE A 244 -7.97 23.11 2.51
N GLY A 245 -6.71 23.09 2.15
CA GLY A 245 -6.24 23.55 0.84
C GLY A 245 -5.98 25.05 0.75
N THR A 246 -6.14 25.80 1.85
CA THR A 246 -5.93 27.25 1.90
C THR A 246 -5.08 27.65 3.10
N SER A 247 -4.58 28.89 3.09
CA SER A 247 -3.84 29.47 4.22
C SER A 247 -4.74 30.00 5.34
N GLU A 248 -6.05 29.99 5.15
CA GLU A 248 -7.00 30.51 6.13
C GLU A 248 -7.04 29.60 7.36
N GLY A 249 -6.66 30.13 8.51
CA GLY A 249 -6.57 29.37 9.75
C GLY A 249 -5.40 28.39 9.82
N ALA A 250 -4.50 28.40 8.84
CA ALA A 250 -3.33 27.52 8.82
C ALA A 250 -2.30 27.91 9.88
N GLY A 251 -1.60 26.89 10.38
CA GLY A 251 -0.46 27.06 11.28
C GLY A 251 0.87 26.81 10.59
N THR A 252 1.91 26.60 11.40
CA THR A 252 3.27 26.27 10.95
C THR A 252 3.78 24.96 11.50
N ALA A 253 3.09 24.33 12.45
CA ALA A 253 3.49 23.04 13.01
C ALA A 253 3.52 21.95 11.94
N ILE A 254 4.46 21.02 12.06
CA ILE A 254 4.61 19.89 11.12
C ILE A 254 4.53 18.52 11.81
N LEU A 255 4.82 18.46 13.11
CA LEU A 255 4.81 17.23 13.90
C LEU A 255 4.07 17.51 15.20
N THR A 256 2.88 16.94 15.35
CA THR A 256 2.02 17.20 16.50
C THR A 256 1.47 15.92 17.12
N PHE A 257 0.76 16.05 18.20
CA PHE A 257 0.00 14.96 18.83
C PHE A 257 -1.30 15.55 19.39
N LEU A 258 -2.08 16.15 18.46
CA LEU A 258 -3.30 16.88 18.82
C LEU A 258 -4.45 15.94 19.19
N GLY A 259 -4.57 14.79 18.51
CA GLY A 259 -5.74 13.93 18.60
C GLY A 259 -6.97 14.56 17.95
N GLY A 260 -8.06 13.81 17.92
CA GLY A 260 -9.29 14.27 17.28
C GLY A 260 -9.17 14.44 15.76
N PHE A 261 -10.10 15.19 15.19
CA PHE A 261 -10.21 15.38 13.75
C PHE A 261 -10.15 16.86 13.37
N HIS A 262 -9.65 17.12 12.17
CA HIS A 262 -9.75 18.42 11.52
C HIS A 262 -11.24 18.76 11.33
N PRO A 263 -11.75 19.89 11.84
CA PRO A 263 -13.20 20.14 11.87
C PRO A 263 -13.88 20.19 10.50
N GLN A 264 -13.22 20.76 9.48
CA GLN A 264 -13.80 20.86 8.15
C GLN A 264 -13.81 19.51 7.43
N THR A 265 -12.69 18.80 7.43
CA THR A 265 -12.51 17.58 6.65
C THR A 265 -13.02 16.32 7.35
N GLU A 266 -13.24 16.41 8.67
CA GLU A 266 -13.60 15.28 9.53
C GLU A 266 -12.62 14.10 9.40
N SER A 267 -11.35 14.43 9.25
CA SER A 267 -10.25 13.47 9.12
C SER A 267 -9.17 13.75 10.15
N LEU A 268 -8.28 12.79 10.35
CA LEU A 268 -7.10 12.96 11.20
C LEU A 268 -6.25 14.14 10.73
N TRP A 269 -5.60 14.81 11.66
CA TRP A 269 -4.65 15.87 11.36
C TRP A 269 -3.44 15.32 10.60
N LEU A 270 -3.05 15.96 9.49
CA LEU A 270 -1.85 15.56 8.73
C LEU A 270 -0.57 15.66 9.56
N THR A 271 -0.49 16.64 10.46
CA THR A 271 0.65 16.80 11.37
C THR A 271 0.75 15.65 12.39
N ASP A 272 -0.36 15.11 12.84
CA ASP A 272 -0.40 13.89 13.67
C ASP A 272 0.02 12.66 12.87
N MET A 273 -0.43 12.54 11.63
CA MET A 273 -0.02 11.46 10.74
C MET A 273 1.49 11.49 10.45
N ALA A 274 2.04 12.68 10.21
CA ALA A 274 3.47 12.85 9.99
C ALA A 274 4.30 12.41 11.20
N HIS A 275 3.90 12.81 12.40
CA HIS A 275 4.58 12.43 13.64
C HIS A 275 4.45 10.93 13.91
N HIS A 276 3.28 10.34 13.64
CA HIS A 276 3.05 8.90 13.74
C HIS A 276 4.03 8.11 12.86
N HIS A 277 4.11 8.47 11.59
CA HIS A 277 4.98 7.76 10.64
C HIS A 277 6.47 7.98 10.94
N LEU A 278 6.85 9.15 11.46
CA LEU A 278 8.20 9.39 11.92
C LEU A 278 8.54 8.52 13.14
N ALA A 279 7.66 8.48 14.13
CA ALA A 279 7.91 7.73 15.37
C ALA A 279 8.00 6.23 15.12
N ILE A 280 7.08 5.66 14.33
CA ILE A 280 7.14 4.22 14.01
C ILE A 280 8.33 3.89 13.09
N ALA A 281 8.78 4.82 12.26
CA ALA A 281 9.97 4.63 11.44
C ALA A 281 11.21 4.37 12.29
N VAL A 282 11.41 5.16 13.34
CA VAL A 282 12.53 4.98 14.28
C VAL A 282 12.46 3.61 14.95
N LEU A 283 11.28 3.20 15.41
CA LEU A 283 11.09 1.90 16.06
C LEU A 283 11.41 0.74 15.10
N PHE A 284 10.94 0.79 13.86
CA PHE A 284 11.20 -0.25 12.86
C PHE A 284 12.67 -0.30 12.45
N ILE A 285 13.33 0.85 12.31
CA ILE A 285 14.76 0.89 11.99
C ILE A 285 15.58 0.24 13.12
N ILE A 286 15.26 0.54 14.36
CA ILE A 286 15.92 -0.08 15.53
C ILE A 286 15.62 -1.59 15.55
N ALA A 287 14.36 -1.99 15.37
CA ALA A 287 13.97 -3.40 15.33
C ALA A 287 14.66 -4.18 14.21
N GLY A 288 14.96 -3.52 13.08
CA GLY A 288 15.69 -4.13 11.97
C GLY A 288 17.17 -4.39 12.23
N HIS A 289 17.68 -4.04 13.41
CA HIS A 289 19.04 -4.35 13.85
C HIS A 289 19.09 -5.48 14.90
N GLN A 290 18.00 -6.20 15.07
CA GLN A 290 17.88 -7.21 16.12
C GLN A 290 18.65 -8.49 15.83
N TYR A 291 18.67 -8.94 14.56
CA TYR A 291 19.18 -10.26 14.20
C TYR A 291 20.61 -10.22 13.70
N ARG A 292 21.38 -11.28 14.06
CA ARG A 292 22.76 -11.42 13.63
C ARG A 292 22.86 -11.88 12.19
N THR A 293 23.62 -11.15 11.39
CA THR A 293 23.95 -11.47 10.00
C THR A 293 25.47 -11.66 9.84
N ASN A 294 26.16 -10.68 9.25
CA ASN A 294 27.59 -10.78 8.92
C ASN A 294 28.51 -10.03 9.89
N PHE A 295 27.97 -9.32 10.88
CA PHE A 295 28.71 -8.36 11.68
C PHE A 295 29.01 -8.84 13.13
N GLY A 296 28.64 -10.07 13.47
CA GLY A 296 28.91 -10.66 14.78
C GLY A 296 27.98 -10.26 15.91
N ILE A 297 27.24 -9.16 15.77
CA ILE A 297 26.26 -8.67 16.74
C ILE A 297 24.83 -9.04 16.34
N GLY A 298 23.94 -9.17 17.32
CA GLY A 298 22.55 -9.50 17.11
C GLY A 298 22.20 -10.91 17.57
N HIS A 299 20.90 -11.23 17.47
CA HIS A 299 20.36 -12.51 17.89
C HIS A 299 20.31 -13.52 16.75
N SER A 300 20.62 -14.78 17.07
CA SER A 300 20.27 -15.91 16.22
C SER A 300 18.84 -16.34 16.57
N MET A 301 17.95 -16.39 15.58
CA MET A 301 16.57 -16.83 15.81
C MET A 301 16.53 -18.28 16.29
N LYS A 302 17.41 -19.13 15.79
CA LYS A 302 17.52 -20.51 16.24
C LYS A 302 17.90 -20.59 17.72
N GLU A 303 18.89 -19.80 18.18
CA GLU A 303 19.26 -19.74 19.57
C GLU A 303 18.15 -19.22 20.48
N ILE A 304 17.40 -18.21 20.03
CA ILE A 304 16.25 -17.70 20.79
C ILE A 304 15.20 -18.79 21.01
N LEU A 305 14.84 -19.52 19.95
CA LEU A 305 13.86 -20.59 20.04
C LEU A 305 14.33 -21.73 20.94
N GLU A 306 15.57 -22.18 20.78
CA GLU A 306 16.15 -23.28 21.55
C GLU A 306 16.33 -22.95 23.04
N ALA A 307 16.60 -21.68 23.37
CA ALA A 307 16.70 -21.21 24.73
C ALA A 307 15.38 -21.31 25.51
N HIS A 308 14.26 -21.29 24.85
CA HIS A 308 12.93 -21.39 25.44
C HIS A 308 12.46 -22.85 25.51
N THR A 309 13.20 -23.62 26.30
CA THR A 309 12.89 -25.02 26.59
C THR A 309 12.78 -25.18 28.11
N PRO A 310 11.57 -25.47 28.64
CA PRO A 310 11.38 -25.62 30.08
C PRO A 310 12.21 -26.74 30.66
N PRO A 311 12.71 -26.60 31.90
CA PRO A 311 13.48 -27.65 32.58
C PRO A 311 12.64 -28.89 32.86
N ALA A 312 13.32 -30.04 33.05
CA ALA A 312 12.71 -31.32 33.42
C ALA A 312 11.66 -31.85 32.44
N GLY A 313 11.72 -31.48 31.17
CA GLY A 313 10.77 -31.95 30.14
C GLY A 313 9.34 -31.46 30.31
N GLY A 314 9.12 -30.30 30.97
CA GLY A 314 7.79 -29.75 31.25
C GLY A 314 6.94 -29.48 30.01
N LEU A 315 7.55 -29.12 28.88
CA LEU A 315 6.93 -29.01 27.56
C LEU A 315 7.69 -29.84 26.50
N GLY A 316 8.17 -30.99 26.86
CA GLY A 316 8.93 -31.88 25.98
C GLY A 316 10.21 -31.22 25.49
N ALA A 317 10.40 -31.16 24.18
CA ALA A 317 11.55 -30.52 23.56
C ALA A 317 11.47 -28.97 23.55
N GLY A 318 10.39 -28.38 24.04
CA GLY A 318 10.14 -26.94 23.98
C GLY A 318 10.10 -26.43 22.55
N HIS A 319 10.89 -25.39 22.28
CA HIS A 319 10.95 -24.77 20.95
C HIS A 319 12.14 -25.26 20.08
N LYS A 320 12.80 -26.33 20.51
CA LYS A 320 13.90 -26.92 19.73
C LYS A 320 13.40 -27.50 18.40
N GLY A 321 14.15 -27.25 17.33
CA GLY A 321 13.80 -27.73 16.00
C GLY A 321 12.79 -26.88 15.23
N LEU A 322 12.19 -25.88 15.85
CA LEU A 322 11.18 -25.05 15.19
C LEU A 322 11.77 -24.09 14.15
N TYR A 323 13.03 -23.66 14.32
CA TYR A 323 13.69 -22.82 13.32
C TYR A 323 13.76 -23.54 11.96
N ASP A 324 14.24 -24.76 11.94
CA ASP A 324 14.33 -25.54 10.72
C ASP A 324 12.95 -25.93 10.18
N THR A 325 12.01 -26.23 11.06
CA THR A 325 10.62 -26.53 10.67
C THR A 325 9.99 -25.36 9.93
N LEU A 326 10.14 -24.14 10.45
CA LEU A 326 9.65 -22.91 9.84
C LEU A 326 10.40 -22.57 8.56
N ASN A 327 11.72 -22.60 8.62
CA ASN A 327 12.58 -22.16 7.52
C ASN A 327 12.54 -23.11 6.31
N ASN A 328 12.16 -24.36 6.53
CA ASN A 328 12.05 -25.37 5.47
C ASN A 328 10.61 -25.61 5.01
N SER A 329 9.61 -24.97 5.60
CA SER A 329 8.21 -25.10 5.23
C SER A 329 7.65 -23.82 4.62
N LEU A 330 7.52 -23.79 3.30
CA LEU A 330 6.87 -22.69 2.59
C LEU A 330 5.38 -22.59 2.94
N HIS A 331 4.69 -23.70 3.19
CA HIS A 331 3.29 -23.69 3.61
C HIS A 331 3.10 -23.07 4.98
N PHE A 332 4.00 -23.34 5.92
CA PHE A 332 3.95 -22.69 7.23
C PHE A 332 4.16 -21.16 7.13
N GLN A 333 5.13 -20.74 6.33
CA GLN A 333 5.41 -19.32 6.09
C GLN A 333 4.24 -18.64 5.39
N LEU A 334 3.61 -19.31 4.41
CA LEU A 334 2.41 -18.81 3.74
C LEU A 334 1.24 -18.66 4.73
N GLY A 335 1.07 -19.63 5.62
CA GLY A 335 0.05 -19.55 6.68
C GLY A 335 0.25 -18.35 7.59
N LEU A 336 1.49 -18.10 8.02
CA LEU A 336 1.84 -16.92 8.82
C LEU A 336 1.60 -15.61 8.07
N ALA A 337 1.98 -15.56 6.79
CA ALA A 337 1.76 -14.38 5.95
C ALA A 337 0.27 -14.08 5.78
N LEU A 338 -0.55 -15.10 5.48
CA LEU A 338 -2.00 -14.97 5.34
C LEU A 338 -2.67 -14.53 6.64
N ALA A 339 -2.27 -15.10 7.77
CA ALA A 339 -2.77 -14.69 9.10
C ALA A 339 -2.43 -13.22 9.39
N SER A 340 -1.18 -12.83 9.15
CA SER A 340 -0.71 -11.46 9.37
C SER A 340 -1.44 -10.46 8.48
N VAL A 341 -1.60 -10.77 7.19
CA VAL A 341 -2.32 -9.91 6.24
C VAL A 341 -3.81 -9.86 6.59
N GLY A 342 -4.40 -10.97 7.02
CA GLY A 342 -5.80 -11.02 7.48
C GLY A 342 -6.05 -10.11 8.67
N VAL A 343 -5.18 -10.15 9.68
CA VAL A 343 -5.25 -9.24 10.84
C VAL A 343 -5.02 -7.79 10.41
N ALA A 344 -3.99 -7.53 9.60
CA ALA A 344 -3.65 -6.18 9.16
C ALA A 344 -4.75 -5.52 8.33
N THR A 345 -5.36 -6.26 7.39
CA THR A 345 -6.44 -5.74 6.56
C THR A 345 -7.72 -5.48 7.35
N SER A 346 -8.07 -6.39 8.26
CA SER A 346 -9.22 -6.22 9.16
C SER A 346 -9.03 -5.01 10.08
N LEU A 347 -7.84 -4.88 10.67
CA LEU A 347 -7.51 -3.76 11.54
C LEU A 347 -7.52 -2.43 10.79
N THR A 348 -6.97 -2.41 9.59
CA THR A 348 -6.99 -1.21 8.72
C THR A 348 -8.42 -0.78 8.42
N ALA A 349 -9.29 -1.71 8.04
CA ALA A 349 -10.69 -1.40 7.75
C ALA A 349 -11.41 -0.82 8.99
N GLN A 350 -11.21 -1.43 10.16
CA GLN A 350 -11.81 -0.95 11.41
C GLN A 350 -11.27 0.41 11.84
N HIS A 351 -9.98 0.64 11.70
CA HIS A 351 -9.37 1.92 12.04
C HIS A 351 -9.78 3.02 11.05
N MET A 352 -9.85 2.72 9.76
CA MET A 352 -10.24 3.71 8.76
C MET A 352 -11.67 4.22 8.90
N TYR A 353 -12.63 3.38 9.29
CA TYR A 353 -13.98 3.87 9.52
C TYR A 353 -14.10 4.70 10.81
N ALA A 354 -13.36 4.33 11.85
CA ALA A 354 -13.40 5.00 13.16
C ALA A 354 -12.49 6.24 13.23
N LEU A 355 -11.39 6.22 12.49
CA LEU A 355 -10.37 7.26 12.43
C LEU A 355 -10.11 7.61 10.95
N PRO A 356 -11.02 8.32 10.28
CA PRO A 356 -10.90 8.58 8.85
C PRO A 356 -9.62 9.35 8.53
N PRO A 357 -8.72 8.78 7.70
CA PRO A 357 -7.43 9.40 7.42
C PRO A 357 -7.48 10.38 6.24
N TYR A 358 -8.52 10.34 5.41
CA TYR A 358 -8.61 11.12 4.19
C TYR A 358 -9.65 12.21 4.30
N ALA A 359 -9.28 13.41 3.82
CA ALA A 359 -10.14 14.58 3.83
C ALA A 359 -11.45 14.32 3.07
N PHE A 360 -12.57 14.70 3.68
CA PHE A 360 -13.92 14.59 3.11
C PHE A 360 -14.44 13.17 2.87
N LEU A 361 -13.67 12.13 3.25
CA LEU A 361 -14.09 10.74 3.08
C LEU A 361 -15.28 10.39 3.99
N ALA A 362 -15.20 10.74 5.26
CA ALA A 362 -16.26 10.47 6.23
C ALA A 362 -17.56 11.22 5.91
N GLN A 363 -17.47 12.32 5.20
CA GLN A 363 -18.59 13.15 4.75
C GLN A 363 -19.14 12.71 3.40
N ASP A 364 -18.43 11.85 2.66
CA ASP A 364 -18.94 11.31 1.41
C ASP A 364 -20.16 10.44 1.71
N PHE A 365 -21.30 10.94 1.27
CA PHE A 365 -22.59 10.39 1.62
C PHE A 365 -22.77 8.96 1.11
N THR A 366 -22.08 8.59 0.03
CA THR A 366 -22.16 7.27 -0.58
C THR A 366 -21.15 6.29 0.03
N LEU A 367 -20.07 6.77 0.65
CA LEU A 367 -19.04 5.96 1.29
C LEU A 367 -19.20 5.85 2.80
N SER A 368 -20.02 6.73 3.42
CA SER A 368 -20.25 6.72 4.86
C SER A 368 -21.23 5.62 5.27
N LEU A 369 -20.84 4.82 6.28
CA LEU A 369 -21.71 3.81 6.90
C LEU A 369 -22.96 4.39 7.58
N ILE A 370 -22.99 5.69 7.84
CA ILE A 370 -24.16 6.40 8.41
C ILE A 370 -25.38 6.26 7.51
N HIS A 371 -25.19 6.12 6.19
CA HIS A 371 -26.25 5.88 5.23
C HIS A 371 -27.03 4.60 5.41
N ILE A 372 -26.41 3.56 5.93
CA ILE A 372 -27.08 2.26 6.14
C ILE A 372 -28.19 2.39 7.18
N SER A 373 -28.09 3.35 8.08
CA SER A 373 -29.09 3.57 9.16
C SER A 373 -30.12 4.66 8.85
N GLU A 374 -29.90 5.54 7.87
CA GLU A 374 -30.84 6.64 7.57
C GLU A 374 -32.18 6.22 6.95
N PRO A 375 -32.25 5.22 6.04
CA PRO A 375 -33.54 4.76 5.53
C PRO A 375 -34.48 4.22 6.61
N THR A 376 -33.93 3.72 7.69
CA THR A 376 -34.71 3.24 8.84
C THR A 376 -35.20 4.36 9.76
N ARG A 377 -34.52 5.52 9.81
CA ARG A 377 -34.95 6.69 10.58
C ARG A 377 -36.09 7.45 9.91
N ARG A 378 -36.15 7.48 8.57
CA ARG A 378 -37.22 8.15 7.82
C ARG A 378 -38.52 7.35 7.72
N ARG A 379 -38.52 6.07 8.07
CA ARG A 379 -39.73 5.22 8.10
C ARG A 379 -40.40 5.15 9.46
N GLY A 380 -39.91 5.87 10.44
CA GLY A 380 -40.42 5.93 11.80
C GLY A 380 -41.15 7.24 12.16
N ILE A 381 -41.68 7.99 11.14
CA ILE A 381 -42.59 9.11 11.33
C ILE A 381 -43.92 8.76 10.69
#